data_092b215974f849e844f3122bdfc1286d
#
_entry.id   092b215974f849e844f3122bdfc1286d
#
_cell.length_a   1.000
_cell.length_b   1.000
_cell.length_c   1.000
_cell.angle_alpha   90.00
_cell.angle_beta   90.00
_cell.angle_gamma   90.00
#
_symmetry.space_group_name_H-M   'P 1'
#
loop_
_entity.id
_entity.type
_entity.pdbx_description
1 polymer ?
#
loop_
_entity_poly.entity_id
_entity_poly.type
_entity_poly.pdbx_seq_one_letter_code
_entity_poly.pdbx_strand_id
1 'polypeptide(L)'
;MTAAARLNVNIDHVATVRQARRAPEPSLVAAAMLCEQAGADGITVHLRADRRHIQDADLHTLRRAVTTYLNVELNVSGEMIGIALDTRPDAVSLVPETAEEITTEGGLDVRSGLDEVRGAIDRLREGGIFASIFLDPDPEQITAAHEAGAQQVELCTALYAEATLGARGFHGEGAARAAHELQRLQEAATLAAQYGLRVAAGHGLTYRNIGSVARINEITEFNIGHNIISRAVLVGLERAVREMREEISLA
;
A
#
# COMPACT_ATOMS: atom_id res chain seq x y z
N MET A 1 -2.90 -25.96 0.94
CA MET A 1 -2.17 -24.89 1.67
C MET A 1 -2.30 -23.65 0.82
N THR A 2 -2.98 -22.63 1.28
CA THR A 2 -3.00 -21.31 0.64
C THR A 2 -1.58 -20.75 0.66
N ALA A 3 -1.11 -20.17 -0.44
CA ALA A 3 0.19 -19.49 -0.48
C ALA A 3 0.17 -18.37 0.56
N ALA A 4 1.30 -18.15 1.25
CA ALA A 4 1.41 -17.02 2.18
C ALA A 4 1.20 -15.71 1.42
N ALA A 5 0.54 -14.73 2.05
CA ALA A 5 0.32 -13.43 1.45
C ALA A 5 1.67 -12.73 1.16
N ARG A 6 1.70 -11.98 0.07
CA ARG A 6 2.89 -11.21 -0.37
C ARG A 6 3.11 -10.01 0.55
N LEU A 7 4.37 -9.65 0.78
CA LEU A 7 4.76 -8.43 1.45
C LEU A 7 5.46 -7.50 0.46
N ASN A 8 4.83 -6.39 0.12
CA ASN A 8 5.48 -5.28 -0.55
C ASN A 8 5.89 -4.24 0.51
N VAL A 9 7.15 -3.82 0.46
CA VAL A 9 7.69 -2.84 1.42
C VAL A 9 7.63 -1.45 0.82
N ASN A 10 6.84 -0.56 1.43
CA ASN A 10 6.85 0.85 1.05
C ASN A 10 8.07 1.54 1.69
N ILE A 11 8.94 2.11 0.83
CA ILE A 11 10.20 2.73 1.25
C ILE A 11 10.18 4.26 1.23
N ASP A 12 9.01 4.91 1.20
CA ASP A 12 8.88 6.36 1.17
C ASP A 12 9.59 7.06 2.32
N HIS A 13 9.55 6.48 3.51
CA HIS A 13 10.19 7.10 4.68
C HIS A 13 11.71 7.02 4.65
N VAL A 14 12.31 6.15 3.84
CA VAL A 14 13.74 6.23 3.52
C VAL A 14 14.01 7.51 2.73
N ALA A 15 13.16 7.82 1.75
CA ALA A 15 13.22 9.09 1.01
C ALA A 15 12.93 10.30 1.91
N THR A 16 12.01 10.19 2.88
CA THR A 16 11.74 11.25 3.87
C THR A 16 13.01 11.62 4.65
N VAL A 17 13.79 10.64 5.10
CA VAL A 17 15.07 10.88 5.79
C VAL A 17 16.05 11.60 4.86
N ARG A 18 16.17 11.18 3.61
CA ARG A 18 17.00 11.86 2.59
C ARG A 18 16.57 13.32 2.38
N GLN A 19 15.28 13.55 2.22
CA GLN A 19 14.72 14.87 1.93
C GLN A 19 14.77 15.83 3.15
N ALA A 20 14.83 15.32 4.39
CA ALA A 20 15.02 16.13 5.57
C ALA A 20 16.31 16.99 5.51
N ARG A 21 17.31 16.56 4.75
CA ARG A 21 18.58 17.27 4.53
C ARG A 21 18.86 17.57 3.06
N ARG A 22 18.01 17.12 2.13
CA ARG A 22 18.25 17.15 0.68
C ARG A 22 19.64 16.59 0.33
N ALA A 23 20.02 15.50 0.98
CA ALA A 23 21.29 14.81 0.84
C ALA A 23 21.17 13.66 -0.18
N PRO A 24 22.27 13.07 -0.69
CA PRO A 24 22.21 11.87 -1.54
C PRO A 24 21.82 10.60 -0.75
N GLU A 25 21.99 10.59 0.58
CA GLU A 25 21.73 9.46 1.45
C GLU A 25 20.53 9.71 2.38
N PRO A 26 19.81 8.63 2.76
CA PRO A 26 20.00 7.21 2.38
C PRO A 26 19.59 6.91 0.94
N SER A 27 20.29 5.94 0.31
CA SER A 27 20.00 5.48 -1.06
C SER A 27 18.73 4.62 -1.09
N LEU A 28 17.76 4.98 -1.94
CA LEU A 28 16.55 4.19 -2.16
C LEU A 28 16.83 2.85 -2.85
N VAL A 29 17.81 2.83 -3.77
CA VAL A 29 18.23 1.59 -4.43
C VAL A 29 18.80 0.61 -3.41
N ALA A 30 19.67 1.08 -2.52
CA ALA A 30 20.22 0.23 -1.46
C ALA A 30 19.11 -0.29 -0.53
N ALA A 31 18.12 0.56 -0.18
CA ALA A 31 16.98 0.16 0.63
C ALA A 31 16.12 -0.91 -0.08
N ALA A 32 15.80 -0.72 -1.37
CA ALA A 32 15.05 -1.69 -2.16
C ALA A 32 15.77 -3.05 -2.22
N MET A 33 17.08 -3.06 -2.53
CA MET A 33 17.88 -4.29 -2.57
C MET A 33 17.90 -5.02 -1.21
N LEU A 34 18.05 -4.28 -0.09
CA LEU A 34 18.00 -4.87 1.25
C LEU A 34 16.62 -5.47 1.57
N CYS A 35 15.53 -4.82 1.14
CA CYS A 35 14.18 -5.36 1.30
C CYS A 35 14.00 -6.66 0.50
N GLU A 36 14.42 -6.69 -0.78
CA GLU A 36 14.38 -7.89 -1.61
C GLU A 36 15.21 -9.05 -1.02
N GLN A 37 16.43 -8.78 -0.56
CA GLN A 37 17.30 -9.77 0.10
C GLN A 37 16.69 -10.30 1.40
N ALA A 38 15.92 -9.48 2.11
CA ALA A 38 15.21 -9.87 3.32
C ALA A 38 13.93 -10.68 3.03
N GLY A 39 13.55 -10.83 1.76
CA GLY A 39 12.41 -11.63 1.31
C GLY A 39 11.13 -10.81 1.08
N ALA A 40 11.22 -9.50 0.84
CA ALA A 40 10.10 -8.74 0.32
C ALA A 40 9.71 -9.26 -1.07
N ASP A 41 8.40 -9.36 -1.33
CA ASP A 41 7.87 -9.80 -2.62
C ASP A 41 7.76 -8.65 -3.63
N GLY A 42 7.87 -7.40 -3.14
CA GLY A 42 7.87 -6.19 -3.95
C GLY A 42 8.27 -4.95 -3.16
N ILE A 43 8.45 -3.88 -3.91
CA ILE A 43 8.75 -2.54 -3.39
C ILE A 43 7.58 -1.63 -3.78
N THR A 44 7.10 -0.85 -2.82
CA THR A 44 6.09 0.19 -3.04
C THR A 44 6.72 1.56 -2.79
N VAL A 45 6.39 2.52 -3.64
CA VAL A 45 6.76 3.93 -3.47
C VAL A 45 5.59 4.83 -3.88
N HIS A 46 5.38 5.92 -3.18
CA HIS A 46 4.36 6.91 -3.48
C HIS A 46 4.99 8.19 -4.05
N LEU A 47 4.80 8.44 -5.34
CA LEU A 47 5.14 9.72 -5.94
C LEU A 47 3.99 10.70 -5.76
N ARG A 48 4.06 11.50 -4.72
CA ARG A 48 3.07 12.56 -4.47
C ARG A 48 3.25 13.73 -5.43
N ALA A 49 2.15 14.45 -5.69
CA ALA A 49 2.16 15.66 -6.52
C ALA A 49 3.13 16.74 -5.99
N ASP A 50 3.28 16.84 -4.68
CA ASP A 50 4.18 17.79 -4.02
C ASP A 50 5.64 17.33 -3.93
N ARG A 51 5.97 16.09 -4.32
CA ARG A 51 7.32 15.50 -4.29
C ARG A 51 8.01 15.61 -2.92
N ARG A 52 7.24 15.53 -1.81
CA ARG A 52 7.80 15.71 -0.45
C ARG A 52 8.83 14.64 -0.06
N HIS A 53 8.82 13.47 -0.68
CA HIS A 53 9.79 12.38 -0.44
C HIS A 53 10.31 11.76 -1.73
N ILE A 54 9.57 10.92 -2.42
CA ILE A 54 9.95 10.32 -3.69
C ILE A 54 10.00 11.40 -4.78
N GLN A 55 10.99 11.33 -5.65
CA GLN A 55 11.21 12.23 -6.79
C GLN A 55 11.04 11.45 -8.10
N ASP A 56 10.73 12.15 -9.19
CA ASP A 56 10.55 11.53 -10.52
C ASP A 56 11.76 10.68 -10.93
N ALA A 57 12.98 11.16 -10.67
CA ALA A 57 14.21 10.43 -10.95
C ALA A 57 14.38 9.13 -10.16
N ASP A 58 13.75 9.05 -8.97
CA ASP A 58 13.78 7.83 -8.15
C ASP A 58 13.04 6.69 -8.84
N LEU A 59 11.89 6.98 -9.47
CA LEU A 59 11.09 5.96 -10.16
C LEU A 59 11.88 5.27 -11.27
N HIS A 60 12.54 6.04 -12.13
CA HIS A 60 13.37 5.50 -13.22
C HIS A 60 14.54 4.68 -12.68
N THR A 61 15.10 5.10 -11.55
CA THR A 61 16.22 4.39 -10.92
C THR A 61 15.76 3.09 -10.27
N LEU A 62 14.65 3.14 -9.54
CA LEU A 62 14.04 1.96 -8.91
C LEU A 62 13.55 0.95 -9.95
N ARG A 63 12.93 1.41 -11.07
CA ARG A 63 12.49 0.51 -12.16
C ARG A 63 13.62 -0.34 -12.71
N ARG A 64 14.84 0.20 -12.77
CA ARG A 64 16.04 -0.52 -13.23
C ARG A 64 16.68 -1.41 -12.17
N ALA A 65 16.47 -1.09 -10.90
CA ALA A 65 17.14 -1.76 -9.79
C ALA A 65 16.28 -2.86 -9.15
N VAL A 66 14.96 -2.65 -9.03
CA VAL A 66 14.02 -3.62 -8.44
C VAL A 66 13.88 -4.81 -9.37
N THR A 67 14.09 -6.00 -8.83
CA THR A 67 14.06 -7.28 -9.56
C THR A 67 12.81 -8.10 -9.27
N THR A 68 12.07 -7.78 -8.22
CA THR A 68 10.82 -8.45 -7.81
C THR A 68 9.60 -7.78 -8.44
N TYR A 69 8.98 -6.84 -7.75
CA TYR A 69 7.76 -6.16 -8.16
C TYR A 69 7.80 -4.70 -7.71
N LEU A 70 7.60 -3.78 -8.63
CA LEU A 70 7.55 -2.35 -8.34
C LEU A 70 6.11 -1.86 -8.44
N ASN A 71 5.52 -1.49 -7.30
CA ASN A 71 4.24 -0.80 -7.22
C ASN A 71 4.47 0.69 -7.00
N VAL A 72 3.81 1.54 -7.79
CA VAL A 72 3.88 3.00 -7.64
C VAL A 72 2.51 3.54 -7.25
N GLU A 73 2.42 4.20 -6.11
CA GLU A 73 1.21 4.89 -5.67
C GLU A 73 1.17 6.29 -6.29
N LEU A 74 0.04 6.67 -6.88
CA LEU A 74 -0.16 7.91 -7.60
C LEU A 74 -1.60 8.40 -7.46
N ASN A 75 -1.83 9.71 -7.56
CA ASN A 75 -3.18 10.22 -7.77
C ASN A 75 -3.64 10.04 -9.23
N VAL A 76 -4.94 10.22 -9.48
CA VAL A 76 -5.57 9.96 -10.78
C VAL A 76 -5.26 11.02 -11.87
N SER A 77 -4.48 12.06 -11.57
CA SER A 77 -4.22 13.16 -12.52
C SER A 77 -3.51 12.68 -13.79
N GLY A 78 -3.79 13.38 -14.89
CA GLY A 78 -3.18 13.06 -16.18
C GLY A 78 -1.65 13.14 -16.20
N GLU A 79 -1.04 14.01 -15.36
CA GLU A 79 0.41 14.11 -15.14
C GLU A 79 0.96 12.80 -14.56
N MET A 80 0.37 12.35 -13.43
CA MET A 80 0.83 11.16 -12.72
C MET A 80 0.66 9.89 -13.55
N ILE A 81 -0.45 9.76 -14.27
CA ILE A 81 -0.65 8.64 -15.19
C ILE A 81 0.38 8.69 -16.35
N GLY A 82 0.74 9.89 -16.84
CA GLY A 82 1.80 10.06 -17.82
C GLY A 82 3.16 9.58 -17.33
N ILE A 83 3.53 9.91 -16.09
CA ILE A 83 4.76 9.45 -15.43
C ILE A 83 4.78 7.93 -15.27
N ALA A 84 3.65 7.32 -14.89
CA ALA A 84 3.53 5.87 -14.79
C ALA A 84 3.76 5.19 -16.15
N LEU A 85 3.16 5.71 -17.23
CA LEU A 85 3.32 5.16 -18.57
C LEU A 85 4.77 5.28 -19.10
N ASP A 86 5.50 6.32 -18.71
CA ASP A 86 6.91 6.49 -19.05
C ASP A 86 7.82 5.57 -18.23
N THR A 87 7.57 5.46 -16.92
CA THR A 87 8.36 4.64 -15.98
C THR A 87 8.11 3.15 -16.15
N ARG A 88 6.88 2.75 -16.49
CA ARG A 88 6.40 1.36 -16.63
C ARG A 88 6.69 0.49 -15.41
N PRO A 89 6.16 0.85 -14.23
CA PRO A 89 6.19 -0.05 -13.08
C PRO A 89 5.35 -1.31 -13.37
N ASP A 90 5.46 -2.32 -12.51
CA ASP A 90 4.64 -3.54 -12.63
C ASP A 90 3.19 -3.24 -12.27
N ALA A 91 2.97 -2.34 -11.29
CA ALA A 91 1.64 -1.88 -10.91
C ALA A 91 1.61 -0.40 -10.55
N VAL A 92 0.40 0.14 -10.61
CA VAL A 92 0.03 1.44 -10.04
C VAL A 92 -1.15 1.24 -9.10
N SER A 93 -1.02 1.78 -7.88
CA SER A 93 -2.14 1.93 -6.94
C SER A 93 -2.62 3.39 -6.98
N LEU A 94 -3.87 3.60 -7.40
CA LEU A 94 -4.48 4.92 -7.40
C LEU A 94 -4.89 5.28 -5.98
N VAL A 95 -4.36 6.40 -5.47
CA VAL A 95 -4.59 6.87 -4.10
C VAL A 95 -5.14 8.30 -4.10
N PRO A 96 -5.91 8.70 -3.08
CA PRO A 96 -6.28 10.11 -2.92
C PRO A 96 -5.06 10.93 -2.50
N GLU A 97 -5.04 12.20 -2.87
CA GLU A 97 -4.09 13.17 -2.37
C GLU A 97 -4.79 14.50 -2.10
N THR A 98 -4.68 14.99 -0.88
CA THR A 98 -5.02 16.37 -0.53
C THR A 98 -3.76 17.14 -0.12
N ALA A 99 -3.71 18.43 -0.44
CA ALA A 99 -2.51 19.23 -0.23
C ALA A 99 -2.13 19.39 1.25
N GLU A 100 -3.13 19.31 2.14
CA GLU A 100 -2.98 19.60 3.57
C GLU A 100 -2.74 18.35 4.43
N GLU A 101 -2.92 17.14 3.89
CA GLU A 101 -2.74 15.90 4.66
C GLU A 101 -1.27 15.56 4.89
N ILE A 102 -0.95 15.04 6.08
CA ILE A 102 0.39 14.56 6.42
C ILE A 102 0.64 13.20 5.77
N THR A 103 -0.36 12.35 5.75
CA THR A 103 -0.40 11.02 5.13
C THR A 103 -1.75 10.83 4.48
N THR A 104 -1.91 9.84 3.63
CA THR A 104 -3.19 9.52 3.00
C THR A 104 -4.25 9.21 4.06
N GLU A 105 -5.24 10.07 4.22
CA GLU A 105 -6.33 9.94 5.20
C GLU A 105 -7.56 9.34 4.53
N GLY A 106 -7.71 8.00 4.59
CA GLY A 106 -8.83 7.29 3.96
C GLY A 106 -8.56 6.87 2.52
N GLY A 107 -9.51 6.16 1.94
CA GLY A 107 -9.46 5.64 0.59
C GLY A 107 -9.89 6.64 -0.48
N LEU A 108 -9.59 6.34 -1.73
CA LEU A 108 -10.05 7.11 -2.90
C LEU A 108 -11.59 6.99 -3.02
N ASP A 109 -12.28 8.11 -3.16
CA ASP A 109 -13.72 8.12 -3.45
C ASP A 109 -13.96 7.83 -4.95
N VAL A 110 -14.04 6.55 -5.27
CA VAL A 110 -14.22 6.05 -6.64
C VAL A 110 -15.62 6.39 -7.18
N ARG A 111 -16.63 6.34 -6.30
CA ARG A 111 -18.03 6.62 -6.71
C ARG A 111 -18.20 8.02 -7.26
N SER A 112 -17.65 9.00 -6.55
CA SER A 112 -17.76 10.40 -6.97
C SER A 112 -16.91 10.72 -8.21
N GLY A 113 -15.81 9.99 -8.43
CA GLY A 113 -14.89 10.17 -9.55
C GLY A 113 -14.86 9.03 -10.57
N LEU A 114 -15.94 8.24 -10.70
CA LEU A 114 -15.94 6.98 -11.44
C LEU A 114 -15.39 7.09 -12.88
N ASP A 115 -15.80 8.09 -13.64
CA ASP A 115 -15.36 8.25 -15.03
C ASP A 115 -13.89 8.65 -15.13
N GLU A 116 -13.39 9.49 -14.21
CA GLU A 116 -11.97 9.87 -14.13
C GLU A 116 -11.10 8.68 -13.77
N VAL A 117 -11.51 7.93 -12.73
CA VAL A 117 -10.80 6.71 -12.28
C VAL A 117 -10.79 5.66 -13.39
N ARG A 118 -11.92 5.43 -14.06
CA ARG A 118 -12.02 4.51 -15.21
C ARG A 118 -11.06 4.92 -16.33
N GLY A 119 -11.05 6.20 -16.70
CA GLY A 119 -10.15 6.71 -17.73
C GLY A 119 -8.66 6.55 -17.36
N ALA A 120 -8.30 6.71 -16.09
CA ALA A 120 -6.94 6.45 -15.60
C ALA A 120 -6.58 4.96 -15.69
N ILE A 121 -7.49 4.08 -15.25
CA ILE A 121 -7.30 2.62 -15.32
C ILE A 121 -7.15 2.14 -16.74
N ASP A 122 -8.00 2.59 -17.67
CA ASP A 122 -7.94 2.20 -19.08
C ASP A 122 -6.58 2.55 -19.68
N ARG A 123 -6.08 3.77 -19.44
CA ARG A 123 -4.75 4.19 -19.90
C ARG A 123 -3.62 3.34 -19.32
N LEU A 124 -3.67 3.01 -18.02
CA LEU A 124 -2.67 2.15 -17.38
C LEU A 124 -2.68 0.75 -17.99
N ARG A 125 -3.86 0.17 -18.18
CA ARG A 125 -4.03 -1.17 -18.77
C ARG A 125 -3.58 -1.23 -20.24
N GLU A 126 -3.89 -0.21 -21.03
CA GLU A 126 -3.37 -0.07 -22.41
C GLU A 126 -1.83 0.02 -22.42
N GLY A 127 -1.23 0.64 -21.41
CA GLY A 127 0.21 0.67 -21.18
C GLY A 127 0.81 -0.64 -20.66
N GLY A 128 -0.02 -1.65 -20.39
CA GLY A 128 0.41 -2.94 -19.83
C GLY A 128 0.73 -2.90 -18.33
N ILE A 129 0.25 -1.89 -17.61
CA ILE A 129 0.48 -1.68 -16.18
C ILE A 129 -0.73 -2.22 -15.39
N PHE A 130 -0.45 -3.01 -14.35
CA PHE A 130 -1.49 -3.54 -13.48
C PHE A 130 -2.08 -2.41 -12.61
N ALA A 131 -3.42 -2.27 -12.60
CA ALA A 131 -4.11 -1.18 -11.92
C ALA A 131 -4.80 -1.63 -10.64
N SER A 132 -4.41 -1.03 -9.53
CA SER A 132 -4.98 -1.17 -8.19
C SER A 132 -5.60 0.15 -7.73
N ILE A 133 -6.56 0.09 -6.81
CA ILE A 133 -7.14 1.27 -6.17
C ILE A 133 -7.07 1.09 -4.66
N PHE A 134 -6.52 2.10 -3.96
CA PHE A 134 -6.58 2.19 -2.51
C PHE A 134 -7.92 2.82 -2.08
N LEU A 135 -8.71 2.09 -1.31
CA LEU A 135 -10.06 2.52 -0.91
C LEU A 135 -10.42 2.07 0.50
N ASP A 136 -11.41 2.73 1.08
CA ASP A 136 -11.97 2.31 2.36
C ASP A 136 -12.75 0.98 2.21
N PRO A 137 -12.83 0.15 3.28
CA PRO A 137 -13.59 -1.09 3.27
C PRO A 137 -15.11 -0.80 3.29
N ASP A 138 -15.61 -0.29 2.17
CA ASP A 138 -16.99 0.10 1.91
C ASP A 138 -17.52 -0.64 0.67
N PRO A 139 -18.63 -1.40 0.78
CA PRO A 139 -19.20 -2.17 -0.34
C PRO A 139 -19.49 -1.33 -1.59
N GLU A 140 -19.90 -0.07 -1.43
CA GLU A 140 -20.22 0.81 -2.56
C GLU A 140 -18.95 1.26 -3.29
N GLN A 141 -17.84 1.50 -2.55
CA GLN A 141 -16.54 1.82 -3.14
C GLN A 141 -15.94 0.61 -3.88
N ILE A 142 -16.10 -0.60 -3.33
CA ILE A 142 -15.64 -1.84 -3.99
C ILE A 142 -16.41 -2.08 -5.28
N THR A 143 -17.74 -1.88 -5.26
CA THR A 143 -18.56 -2.00 -6.47
C THR A 143 -18.12 -1.00 -7.53
N ALA A 144 -17.90 0.26 -7.15
CA ALA A 144 -17.42 1.30 -8.06
C ALA A 144 -16.02 0.99 -8.62
N ALA A 145 -15.12 0.43 -7.80
CA ALA A 145 -13.80 0.00 -8.26
C ALA A 145 -13.87 -1.12 -9.31
N HIS A 146 -14.77 -2.09 -9.10
CA HIS A 146 -15.04 -3.13 -10.09
C HIS A 146 -15.60 -2.52 -11.40
N GLU A 147 -16.58 -1.61 -11.32
CA GLU A 147 -17.15 -0.91 -12.47
C GLU A 147 -16.13 -0.02 -13.20
N ALA A 148 -15.17 0.56 -12.48
CA ALA A 148 -14.05 1.30 -13.06
C ALA A 148 -13.04 0.40 -13.81
N GLY A 149 -13.12 -0.94 -13.65
CA GLY A 149 -12.25 -1.90 -14.31
C GLY A 149 -10.92 -2.16 -13.57
N ALA A 150 -10.86 -1.88 -12.26
CA ALA A 150 -9.71 -2.22 -11.43
C ALA A 150 -9.40 -3.72 -11.48
N GLN A 151 -8.14 -4.09 -11.31
CA GLN A 151 -7.70 -5.48 -11.23
C GLN A 151 -7.45 -5.91 -9.78
N GLN A 152 -7.22 -4.93 -8.90
CA GLN A 152 -7.00 -5.10 -7.47
C GLN A 152 -7.62 -3.94 -6.70
N VAL A 153 -8.04 -4.21 -5.49
CA VAL A 153 -8.32 -3.19 -4.48
C VAL A 153 -7.36 -3.37 -3.32
N GLU A 154 -6.87 -2.26 -2.78
CA GLU A 154 -6.12 -2.23 -1.53
C GLU A 154 -7.01 -1.62 -0.45
N LEU A 155 -7.36 -2.42 0.55
CA LEU A 155 -8.24 -2.00 1.64
C LEU A 155 -7.46 -1.16 2.66
N CYS A 156 -7.94 0.05 2.92
CA CYS A 156 -7.41 0.94 3.96
C CYS A 156 -7.67 0.33 5.34
N THR A 157 -6.62 0.03 6.09
CA THR A 157 -6.71 -0.53 7.44
C THR A 157 -6.55 0.50 8.55
N ALA A 158 -6.58 1.80 8.24
CA ALA A 158 -6.32 2.88 9.19
C ALA A 158 -7.22 2.83 10.44
N LEU A 159 -8.54 2.71 10.26
CA LEU A 159 -9.49 2.67 11.38
C LEU A 159 -9.28 1.45 12.29
N TYR A 160 -8.97 0.30 11.70
CA TYR A 160 -8.59 -0.90 12.45
C TYR A 160 -7.28 -0.66 13.22
N ALA A 161 -6.28 -0.10 12.55
CA ALA A 161 -4.98 0.18 13.16
C ALA A 161 -5.11 1.16 14.33
N GLU A 162 -5.86 2.26 14.19
CA GLU A 162 -6.14 3.20 15.26
C GLU A 162 -6.82 2.53 16.47
N ALA A 163 -7.82 1.69 16.22
CA ALA A 163 -8.53 0.98 17.28
C ALA A 163 -7.61 0.05 18.08
N THR A 164 -6.54 -0.45 17.46
CA THR A 164 -5.57 -1.37 18.07
C THR A 164 -4.32 -0.68 18.66
N LEU A 165 -4.02 0.57 18.28
CA LEU A 165 -2.79 1.28 18.71
C LEU A 165 -2.82 1.77 20.16
N GLY A 166 -3.99 1.96 20.73
CA GLY A 166 -4.11 2.37 22.13
C GLY A 166 -3.56 1.29 23.06
N ALA A 167 -2.62 1.63 23.97
CA ALA A 167 -2.06 0.70 24.96
C ALA A 167 -3.11 0.01 25.84
N ARG A 168 -4.35 0.43 25.74
CA ARG A 168 -5.54 -0.13 26.38
C ARG A 168 -6.54 -0.74 25.37
N GLY A 169 -6.20 -0.76 24.07
CA GLY A 169 -7.09 -1.10 22.96
C GLY A 169 -7.53 -2.57 22.87
N PHE A 170 -6.93 -3.46 23.68
CA PHE A 170 -7.37 -4.86 23.73
C PHE A 170 -8.43 -5.13 24.81
N HIS A 171 -8.95 -4.11 25.49
CA HIS A 171 -9.98 -4.21 26.52
C HIS A 171 -11.03 -3.10 26.35
N GLY A 172 -12.30 -3.45 26.57
CA GLY A 172 -13.41 -2.50 26.57
C GLY A 172 -13.78 -1.99 25.17
N GLU A 173 -14.07 -0.69 25.05
CA GLU A 173 -14.57 -0.06 23.81
C GLU A 173 -13.57 -0.15 22.63
N GLY A 174 -12.27 -0.11 22.91
CA GLY A 174 -11.24 -0.25 21.87
C GLY A 174 -11.23 -1.63 21.21
N ALA A 175 -11.42 -2.69 22.01
CA ALA A 175 -11.52 -4.06 21.48
C ALA A 175 -12.77 -4.26 20.62
N ALA A 176 -13.91 -3.69 21.03
CA ALA A 176 -15.15 -3.76 20.27
C ALA A 176 -15.01 -3.02 18.92
N ARG A 177 -14.38 -1.83 18.92
CA ARG A 177 -14.11 -1.07 17.70
C ARG A 177 -13.16 -1.83 16.77
N ALA A 178 -12.07 -2.40 17.29
CA ALA A 178 -11.13 -3.19 16.51
C ALA A 178 -11.80 -4.43 15.88
N ALA A 179 -12.67 -5.13 16.63
CA ALA A 179 -13.42 -6.27 16.11
C ALA A 179 -14.41 -5.85 15.01
N HIS A 180 -15.08 -4.72 15.17
CA HIS A 180 -15.97 -4.17 14.16
C HIS A 180 -15.22 -3.81 12.86
N GLU A 181 -14.10 -3.10 12.96
CA GLU A 181 -13.30 -2.73 11.79
C GLU A 181 -12.68 -3.96 11.10
N LEU A 182 -12.27 -4.97 11.87
CA LEU A 182 -11.79 -6.23 11.30
C LEU A 182 -12.91 -6.97 10.53
N GLN A 183 -14.14 -6.95 11.05
CA GLN A 183 -15.29 -7.51 10.35
C GLN A 183 -15.58 -6.75 9.04
N ARG A 184 -15.52 -5.42 9.04
CA ARG A 184 -15.67 -4.61 7.82
C ARG A 184 -14.62 -4.98 6.77
N LEU A 185 -13.35 -5.16 7.17
CA LEU A 185 -12.28 -5.60 6.28
C LEU A 185 -12.58 -6.99 5.69
N GLN A 186 -13.05 -7.94 6.52
CA GLN A 186 -13.43 -9.29 6.05
C GLN A 186 -14.58 -9.24 5.03
N GLU A 187 -15.62 -8.49 5.32
CA GLU A 187 -16.79 -8.35 4.42
C GLU A 187 -16.39 -7.70 3.09
N ALA A 188 -15.56 -6.65 3.15
CA ALA A 188 -15.04 -5.97 1.99
C ALA A 188 -14.13 -6.86 1.14
N ALA A 189 -13.22 -7.62 1.76
CA ALA A 189 -12.34 -8.55 1.08
C ALA A 189 -13.13 -9.66 0.38
N THR A 190 -14.15 -10.20 1.06
CA THR A 190 -15.03 -11.22 0.49
C THR A 190 -15.80 -10.69 -0.73
N LEU A 191 -16.36 -9.48 -0.65
CA LEU A 191 -17.05 -8.85 -1.78
C LEU A 191 -16.13 -8.60 -2.97
N ALA A 192 -14.94 -8.06 -2.72
CA ALA A 192 -13.94 -7.82 -3.77
C ALA A 192 -13.54 -9.13 -4.48
N ALA A 193 -13.32 -10.20 -3.72
CA ALA A 193 -13.03 -11.53 -4.28
C ALA A 193 -14.19 -12.09 -5.12
N GLN A 194 -15.45 -11.86 -4.72
CA GLN A 194 -16.63 -12.24 -5.51
C GLN A 194 -16.70 -11.53 -6.87
N TYR A 195 -16.22 -10.29 -6.94
CA TYR A 195 -16.05 -9.55 -8.20
C TYR A 195 -14.82 -9.98 -9.02
N GLY A 196 -14.02 -10.93 -8.52
CA GLY A 196 -12.80 -11.39 -9.18
C GLY A 196 -11.62 -10.42 -9.04
N LEU A 197 -11.72 -9.44 -8.14
CA LEU A 197 -10.62 -8.52 -7.82
C LEU A 197 -9.60 -9.22 -6.94
N ARG A 198 -8.32 -8.93 -7.14
CA ARG A 198 -7.31 -9.23 -6.12
C ARG A 198 -7.51 -8.30 -4.93
N VAL A 199 -7.13 -8.76 -3.74
CA VAL A 199 -7.26 -7.97 -2.52
C VAL A 199 -5.90 -7.80 -1.88
N ALA A 200 -5.50 -6.55 -1.71
CA ALA A 200 -4.40 -6.11 -0.88
C ALA A 200 -4.93 -5.38 0.35
N ALA A 201 -4.08 -5.18 1.35
CA ALA A 201 -4.38 -4.35 2.51
C ALA A 201 -3.13 -3.57 2.94
N GLY A 202 -3.34 -2.36 3.45
CA GLY A 202 -2.27 -1.49 3.88
C GLY A 202 -2.75 -0.34 4.74
N HIS A 203 -1.81 0.48 5.13
CA HIS A 203 -1.97 1.68 5.94
C HIS A 203 -2.21 1.43 7.43
N GLY A 204 -1.21 1.79 8.25
CA GLY A 204 -1.30 1.75 9.72
C GLY A 204 -1.01 0.41 10.37
N LEU A 205 -0.83 -0.68 9.60
CA LEU A 205 -0.51 -1.99 10.14
C LEU A 205 0.87 -2.02 10.82
N THR A 206 0.93 -2.78 11.92
CA THR A 206 2.12 -2.92 12.78
C THR A 206 2.39 -4.40 13.04
N TYR A 207 3.57 -4.72 13.58
CA TYR A 207 3.94 -6.07 14.06
C TYR A 207 2.94 -6.65 15.09
N ARG A 208 2.14 -5.80 15.74
CA ARG A 208 1.23 -6.21 16.82
C ARG A 208 -0.20 -6.50 16.34
N ASN A 209 -0.60 -5.91 15.23
CA ASN A 209 -2.00 -5.98 14.76
C ASN A 209 -2.18 -6.66 13.40
N ILE A 210 -1.11 -6.84 12.62
CA ILE A 210 -1.19 -7.42 11.28
C ILE A 210 -1.72 -8.85 11.28
N GLY A 211 -1.37 -9.67 12.28
CA GLY A 211 -1.75 -11.09 12.33
C GLY A 211 -3.27 -11.34 12.25
N SER A 212 -4.11 -10.43 12.77
CA SER A 212 -5.56 -10.58 12.64
C SER A 212 -6.05 -10.33 11.21
N VAL A 213 -5.45 -9.36 10.52
CA VAL A 213 -5.79 -9.05 9.13
C VAL A 213 -5.22 -10.12 8.18
N ALA A 214 -4.04 -10.65 8.48
CA ALA A 214 -3.40 -11.71 7.68
C ALA A 214 -4.15 -13.06 7.71
N ARG A 215 -5.07 -13.25 8.67
CA ARG A 215 -6.01 -14.39 8.69
C ARG A 215 -7.20 -14.26 7.75
N ILE A 216 -7.39 -13.11 7.11
CA ILE A 216 -8.43 -12.92 6.08
C ILE A 216 -7.89 -13.54 4.78
N ASN A 217 -8.39 -14.71 4.41
CA ASN A 217 -7.87 -15.53 3.30
C ASN A 217 -7.90 -14.83 1.94
N GLU A 218 -8.82 -13.91 1.74
CA GLU A 218 -8.98 -13.15 0.51
C GLU A 218 -7.89 -12.09 0.33
N ILE A 219 -7.25 -11.64 1.43
CA ILE A 219 -6.13 -10.69 1.39
C ILE A 219 -4.84 -11.45 1.05
N THR A 220 -4.34 -11.22 -0.14
CA THR A 220 -3.17 -11.94 -0.68
C THR A 220 -1.92 -11.08 -0.78
N GLU A 221 -2.01 -9.80 -0.37
CA GLU A 221 -0.92 -8.84 -0.45
C GLU A 221 -1.01 -7.79 0.67
N PHE A 222 0.12 -7.41 1.22
CA PHE A 222 0.25 -6.33 2.21
C PHE A 222 1.25 -5.29 1.71
N ASN A 223 0.84 -4.00 1.71
CA ASN A 223 1.71 -2.85 1.45
C ASN A 223 2.01 -2.15 2.78
N ILE A 224 3.25 -2.29 3.29
CA ILE A 224 3.62 -1.80 4.62
C ILE A 224 4.87 -0.93 4.54
N GLY A 225 4.74 0.32 5.00
CA GLY A 225 5.83 1.30 4.99
C GLY A 225 6.26 1.72 6.38
N HIS A 226 5.53 2.66 6.97
CA HIS A 226 5.94 3.40 8.16
C HIS A 226 6.46 2.49 9.28
N ASN A 227 5.76 1.41 9.61
CA ASN A 227 6.14 0.54 10.72
C ASN A 227 7.44 -0.25 10.46
N ILE A 228 7.66 -0.69 9.22
CA ILE A 228 8.92 -1.36 8.85
C ILE A 228 10.08 -0.38 8.94
N ILE A 229 9.94 0.84 8.37
CA ILE A 229 11.01 1.84 8.40
C ILE A 229 11.28 2.34 9.83
N SER A 230 10.23 2.57 10.63
CA SER A 230 10.36 2.92 12.04
C SER A 230 11.12 1.85 12.83
N ARG A 231 10.80 0.57 12.61
CA ARG A 231 11.53 -0.55 13.22
C ARG A 231 12.98 -0.60 12.73
N ALA A 232 13.18 -0.36 11.42
CA ALA A 232 14.51 -0.40 10.80
C ALA A 232 15.48 0.62 11.38
N VAL A 233 15.03 1.77 11.86
CA VAL A 233 15.85 2.77 12.57
C VAL A 233 16.54 2.16 13.80
N LEU A 234 15.90 1.18 14.44
CA LEU A 234 16.38 0.57 15.69
C LEU A 234 17.16 -0.73 15.48
N VAL A 235 16.81 -1.50 14.43
CA VAL A 235 17.33 -2.88 14.27
C VAL A 235 17.97 -3.14 12.89
N GLY A 236 17.92 -2.18 11.98
CA GLY A 236 18.32 -2.32 10.59
C GLY A 236 17.17 -2.83 9.70
N LEU A 237 17.21 -2.46 8.39
CA LEU A 237 16.12 -2.66 7.46
C LEU A 237 15.85 -4.16 7.17
N GLU A 238 16.91 -4.92 6.94
CA GLU A 238 16.81 -6.36 6.64
C GLU A 238 16.09 -7.13 7.75
N ARG A 239 16.45 -6.85 9.02
CA ARG A 239 15.80 -7.49 10.17
C ARG A 239 14.34 -7.05 10.31
N ALA A 240 14.05 -5.76 10.13
CA ALA A 240 12.69 -5.25 10.20
C ALA A 240 11.77 -5.91 9.16
N VAL A 241 12.23 -6.10 7.93
CA VAL A 241 11.46 -6.77 6.87
C VAL A 241 11.22 -8.23 7.22
N ARG A 242 12.25 -8.97 7.68
CA ARG A 242 12.10 -10.38 8.09
C ARG A 242 11.10 -10.56 9.22
N GLU A 243 11.19 -9.72 10.26
CA GLU A 243 10.25 -9.75 11.38
C GLU A 243 8.80 -9.51 10.91
N MET A 244 8.55 -8.58 9.98
CA MET A 244 7.21 -8.34 9.44
C MET A 244 6.70 -9.53 8.60
N ARG A 245 7.56 -10.13 7.80
CA ARG A 245 7.23 -11.31 7.02
C ARG A 245 6.86 -12.52 7.90
N GLU A 246 7.57 -12.68 9.01
CA GLU A 246 7.27 -13.71 10.01
C GLU A 246 5.87 -13.51 10.61
N GLU A 247 5.50 -12.28 10.99
CA GLU A 247 4.16 -11.97 11.53
C GLU A 247 3.04 -12.31 10.53
N ILE A 248 3.25 -12.03 9.23
CA ILE A 248 2.28 -12.39 8.17
C ILE A 248 2.19 -13.91 8.02
N SER A 249 3.31 -14.63 8.11
CA SER A 249 3.37 -16.06 7.86
C SER A 249 2.84 -16.91 9.02
N LEU A 250 2.82 -16.37 10.25
CA LEU A 250 2.35 -17.04 11.45
C LEU A 250 0.82 -16.92 11.64
N ALA A 251 0.15 -16.13 10.84
CA ALA A 251 -1.29 -15.88 10.92
C ALA A 251 -2.09 -16.96 10.21
#